data_5d938e8b51a9045280081273f84153b8
#
_entry.id   5d938e8b51a9045280081273f84153b8
#
_cell.length_a   1.000
_cell.length_b   1.000
_cell.length_c   1.000
_cell.angle_alpha   90.00
_cell.angle_beta   90.00
_cell.angle_gamma   90.00
#
_symmetry.space_group_name_H-M   'P 1'
#
loop_
_entity.id
_entity.type
_entity.pdbx_description
1 polymer ?
#
loop_
_entity_poly.entity_id
_entity_poly.type
_entity_poly.pdbx_seq_one_letter_code
_entity_poly.pdbx_strand_id
1 'polypeptide(L)'
;LTTKTRLQANISGVLNEFSRPSSSGDNLIGKLYTVPSAAFPIKTEKGLWGGNSTWNGDYNPVYLAQGHGYTKGHTRALYADMLLRQDLSSITKGLGGSVRIGYDNLASYWEDHRRSEKYGMQSVTQWTNGEPSAFTDFEGGSVGTSESSKLDWQYRSLNFQANVDWNRNFGKHDLYSMLLYTYKYDDRNGVNVTLFTQNAGWYTHYGYDNRYFADFTLMFSASNKLDPNSRWLPAPTVGLSWVISNEAFM
;
A
#
# COMPACT_ATOMS: atom_id res chain seq x y z
N LEU A 1 -22.98 18.20 19.47
CA LEU A 1 -22.25 19.20 18.68
C LEU A 1 -23.07 20.50 18.68
N THR A 2 -22.41 21.64 18.77
CA THR A 2 -23.05 22.96 18.72
C THR A 2 -23.06 23.47 17.28
N THR A 3 -23.82 24.55 16.99
CA THR A 3 -23.79 25.22 15.67
C THR A 3 -22.39 25.78 15.32
N LYS A 4 -21.51 25.90 16.31
CA LYS A 4 -20.13 26.40 16.19
C LYS A 4 -19.08 25.29 16.06
N THR A 5 -19.48 24.03 16.24
CA THR A 5 -18.58 22.88 16.22
C THR A 5 -18.96 21.93 15.10
N ARG A 6 -18.06 21.69 14.17
CA ARG A 6 -18.22 20.71 13.08
C ARG A 6 -17.24 19.55 13.30
N LEU A 7 -17.79 18.35 13.37
CA LEU A 7 -17.02 17.10 13.32
C LEU A 7 -17.30 16.41 12.00
N GLN A 8 -16.25 16.02 11.30
CA GLN A 8 -16.31 15.21 10.10
C GLN A 8 -15.39 14.00 10.31
N ALA A 9 -15.90 12.82 10.07
CA ALA A 9 -15.13 11.59 10.10
C ALA A 9 -15.38 10.82 8.81
N ASN A 10 -14.30 10.34 8.19
CA ASN A 10 -14.34 9.50 7.00
C ASN A 10 -13.55 8.24 7.30
N ILE A 11 -14.14 7.10 6.98
CA ILE A 11 -13.49 5.79 7.09
C ILE A 11 -13.76 5.06 5.79
N SER A 12 -12.70 4.57 5.17
CA SER A 12 -12.80 3.71 4.00
C SER A 12 -11.84 2.54 4.13
N GLY A 13 -12.24 1.40 3.58
CA GLY A 13 -11.43 0.19 3.59
C GLY A 13 -11.49 -0.50 2.25
N VAL A 14 -10.39 -1.16 1.89
CA VAL A 14 -10.30 -2.03 0.72
C VAL A 14 -9.75 -3.37 1.18
N LEU A 15 -10.44 -4.43 0.78
CA LEU A 15 -9.98 -5.80 0.92
C LEU A 15 -9.86 -6.37 -0.49
N ASN A 16 -8.65 -6.76 -0.87
CA ASN A 16 -8.38 -7.45 -2.11
C ASN A 16 -7.84 -8.85 -1.79
N GLU A 17 -8.51 -9.87 -2.30
CA GLU A 17 -8.14 -11.27 -2.11
C GLU A 17 -7.88 -11.90 -3.47
N PHE A 18 -6.83 -12.69 -3.56
CA PHE A 18 -6.52 -13.47 -4.75
C PHE A 18 -5.92 -14.82 -4.36
N SER A 19 -6.05 -15.78 -5.25
CA SER A 19 -5.50 -17.11 -5.09
C SER A 19 -4.74 -17.50 -6.34
N ARG A 20 -3.61 -18.18 -6.15
CA ARG A 20 -2.79 -18.72 -7.22
C ARG A 20 -2.25 -20.09 -6.82
N PRO A 21 -1.75 -20.92 -7.77
CA PRO A 21 -0.99 -22.10 -7.43
C PRO A 21 0.15 -21.77 -6.46
N SER A 22 0.50 -22.67 -5.56
CA SER A 22 1.60 -22.48 -4.59
C SER A 22 2.97 -22.41 -5.29
N SER A 23 3.09 -22.96 -6.49
CA SER A 23 4.26 -22.79 -7.33
C SER A 23 4.24 -21.44 -8.04
N SER A 24 5.40 -20.76 -8.11
CA SER A 24 5.52 -19.49 -8.84
C SER A 24 5.31 -19.68 -10.34
N GLY A 25 4.83 -18.62 -11.03
CA GLY A 25 4.67 -18.63 -12.48
C GLY A 25 5.98 -18.94 -13.22
N ASP A 26 7.10 -18.37 -12.76
CA ASP A 26 8.42 -18.60 -13.35
C ASP A 26 8.85 -20.07 -13.22
N ASN A 27 8.57 -20.72 -12.08
CA ASN A 27 8.86 -22.14 -11.90
C ASN A 27 8.00 -23.00 -12.83
N LEU A 28 6.70 -22.71 -12.94
CA LEU A 28 5.81 -23.41 -13.87
C LEU A 28 6.30 -23.29 -15.34
N ILE A 29 6.60 -22.06 -15.77
CA ILE A 29 7.10 -21.79 -17.12
C ILE A 29 8.45 -22.49 -17.33
N GLY A 30 9.36 -22.41 -16.36
CA GLY A 30 10.64 -23.09 -16.42
C GLY A 30 10.50 -24.61 -16.63
N LYS A 31 9.55 -25.26 -15.93
CA LYS A 31 9.29 -26.69 -16.10
C LYS A 31 8.70 -27.02 -17.47
N LEU A 32 7.82 -26.18 -18.00
CA LEU A 32 7.27 -26.36 -19.36
C LEU A 32 8.36 -26.37 -20.43
N TYR A 33 9.44 -25.59 -20.27
CA TYR A 33 10.54 -25.53 -21.22
C TYR A 33 11.61 -26.60 -21.01
N THR A 34 11.79 -27.08 -19.78
CA THR A 34 12.91 -27.98 -19.44
C THR A 34 12.54 -29.45 -19.43
N VAL A 35 11.28 -29.80 -19.28
CA VAL A 35 10.83 -31.19 -19.20
C VAL A 35 10.37 -31.66 -20.59
N PRO A 36 10.97 -32.71 -21.15
CA PRO A 36 10.48 -33.28 -22.40
C PRO A 36 9.05 -33.79 -22.26
N SER A 37 8.22 -33.58 -23.26
CA SER A 37 6.77 -33.99 -23.24
C SER A 37 6.59 -35.51 -23.12
N ALA A 38 7.57 -36.30 -23.48
CA ALA A 38 7.57 -37.77 -23.39
C ALA A 38 8.19 -38.30 -22.08
N ALA A 39 8.61 -37.42 -21.14
CA ALA A 39 9.31 -37.86 -19.93
C ALA A 39 8.44 -38.70 -19.00
N PHE A 40 7.16 -38.35 -18.91
CA PHE A 40 6.14 -39.02 -18.08
C PHE A 40 4.72 -38.55 -18.50
N PRO A 41 3.67 -39.35 -18.21
CA PRO A 41 2.29 -38.92 -18.40
C PRO A 41 1.91 -37.87 -17.36
N ILE A 42 0.87 -37.07 -17.59
CA ILE A 42 0.34 -36.13 -16.60
C ILE A 42 -0.09 -36.87 -15.32
N LYS A 43 -0.83 -37.97 -15.50
CA LYS A 43 -1.20 -38.92 -14.45
C LYS A 43 -1.03 -40.35 -14.95
N THR A 44 -0.71 -41.24 -14.05
CA THR A 44 -0.67 -42.67 -14.31
C THR A 44 -2.10 -43.23 -14.31
N GLU A 45 -2.29 -44.46 -14.82
CA GLU A 45 -3.59 -45.20 -14.75
C GLU A 45 -4.06 -45.39 -13.30
N LYS A 46 -3.11 -45.47 -12.34
CA LYS A 46 -3.39 -45.55 -10.90
C LYS A 46 -3.77 -44.22 -10.27
N GLY A 47 -3.80 -43.12 -11.05
CA GLY A 47 -4.18 -41.77 -10.58
C GLY A 47 -3.05 -41.00 -9.90
N LEU A 48 -1.81 -41.55 -9.85
CA LEU A 48 -0.64 -40.83 -9.34
C LEU A 48 -0.22 -39.75 -10.35
N TRP A 49 0.35 -38.66 -9.85
CA TRP A 49 0.96 -37.67 -10.72
C TRP A 49 2.18 -38.26 -11.45
N GLY A 50 2.33 -37.90 -12.72
CA GLY A 50 3.44 -38.41 -13.51
C GLY A 50 4.79 -37.89 -13.02
N GLY A 51 5.75 -38.79 -12.93
CA GLY A 51 7.12 -38.49 -12.54
C GLY A 51 7.95 -39.76 -12.38
N ASN A 52 9.27 -39.64 -12.46
CA ASN A 52 10.20 -40.75 -12.33
C ASN A 52 11.41 -40.39 -11.47
N SER A 53 12.43 -41.24 -11.43
CA SER A 53 13.64 -41.02 -10.66
C SER A 53 14.48 -39.82 -11.11
N THR A 54 14.39 -39.44 -12.39
CA THR A 54 15.10 -38.29 -12.95
C THR A 54 14.29 -37.01 -12.84
N TRP A 55 12.98 -37.09 -13.13
CA TRP A 55 12.05 -36.00 -13.00
C TRP A 55 10.99 -36.37 -11.97
N ASN A 56 11.18 -35.96 -10.73
CA ASN A 56 10.21 -36.19 -9.66
C ASN A 56 8.90 -35.40 -9.87
N GLY A 57 7.94 -35.55 -8.98
CA GLY A 57 6.63 -34.88 -9.08
C GLY A 57 6.70 -33.36 -9.27
N ASP A 58 7.73 -32.70 -8.71
CA ASP A 58 7.93 -31.24 -8.82
C ASP A 58 8.34 -30.79 -10.24
N TYR A 59 8.62 -31.74 -11.14
CA TYR A 59 8.84 -31.44 -12.56
C TYR A 59 7.57 -31.52 -13.40
N ASN A 60 6.47 -32.06 -12.86
CA ASN A 60 5.20 -32.12 -13.55
C ASN A 60 4.47 -30.76 -13.48
N PRO A 61 4.41 -29.97 -14.57
CA PRO A 61 3.85 -28.63 -14.53
C PRO A 61 2.35 -28.62 -14.22
N VAL A 62 1.62 -29.69 -14.59
CA VAL A 62 0.20 -29.80 -14.29
C VAL A 62 -0.02 -30.09 -12.79
N TYR A 63 0.82 -30.92 -12.19
CA TYR A 63 0.83 -31.12 -10.75
C TYR A 63 1.11 -29.80 -10.01
N LEU A 64 2.13 -29.08 -10.41
CA LEU A 64 2.49 -27.79 -9.80
C LEU A 64 1.35 -26.76 -9.91
N ALA A 65 0.57 -26.82 -10.99
CA ALA A 65 -0.55 -25.90 -11.20
C ALA A 65 -1.82 -26.31 -10.44
N GLN A 66 -2.08 -27.60 -10.25
CA GLN A 66 -3.37 -28.10 -9.77
C GLN A 66 -3.28 -28.93 -8.49
N GLY A 67 -2.20 -29.67 -8.28
CA GLY A 67 -2.06 -30.64 -7.20
C GLY A 67 -1.15 -30.17 -6.05
N HIS A 68 -0.28 -29.21 -6.27
CA HIS A 68 0.71 -28.76 -5.29
C HIS A 68 0.18 -27.77 -4.25
N GLY A 69 -1.15 -27.53 -4.23
CA GLY A 69 -1.79 -26.59 -3.34
C GLY A 69 -1.88 -25.18 -3.91
N TYR A 70 -2.15 -24.21 -3.05
CA TYR A 70 -2.39 -22.82 -3.46
C TYR A 70 -1.81 -21.84 -2.46
N THR A 71 -1.62 -20.61 -2.91
CA THR A 71 -1.27 -19.45 -2.08
C THR A 71 -2.38 -18.43 -2.19
N LYS A 72 -2.91 -17.98 -1.05
CA LYS A 72 -3.81 -16.83 -0.96
C LYS A 72 -3.03 -15.57 -0.63
N GLY A 73 -3.32 -14.48 -1.32
CA GLY A 73 -2.86 -13.14 -1.00
C GLY A 73 -4.00 -12.25 -0.53
N HIS A 74 -3.77 -11.50 0.54
CA HIS A 74 -4.73 -10.54 1.09
C HIS A 74 -4.05 -9.19 1.15
N THR A 75 -4.54 -8.22 0.39
CA THR A 75 -4.13 -6.82 0.54
C THR A 75 -5.27 -6.07 1.23
N ARG A 76 -4.96 -5.51 2.39
CA ARG A 76 -5.92 -4.75 3.22
C ARG A 76 -5.45 -3.32 3.32
N ALA A 77 -6.35 -2.39 3.04
CA ALA A 77 -6.13 -0.97 3.23
C ALA A 77 -7.23 -0.39 4.12
N LEU A 78 -6.84 0.38 5.10
CA LEU A 78 -7.73 1.18 5.94
C LEU A 78 -7.26 2.63 5.88
N TYR A 79 -8.17 3.51 5.53
CA TYR A 79 -7.99 4.95 5.54
C TYR A 79 -9.02 5.56 6.49
N ALA A 80 -8.57 6.27 7.49
CA ALA A 80 -9.43 6.93 8.44
C ALA A 80 -8.97 8.36 8.65
N ASP A 81 -9.86 9.33 8.53
CA ASP A 81 -9.59 10.70 8.90
C ASP A 81 -10.72 11.31 9.72
N MET A 82 -10.35 12.20 10.63
CA MET A 82 -11.26 12.95 11.47
C MET A 82 -10.84 14.42 11.50
N LEU A 83 -11.78 15.30 11.21
CA LEU A 83 -11.62 16.74 11.28
C LEU A 83 -12.58 17.30 12.32
N LEU A 84 -12.03 17.99 13.31
CA LEU A 84 -12.77 18.82 14.24
C LEU A 84 -12.50 20.30 13.91
N ARG A 85 -13.52 21.06 13.59
CA ARG A 85 -13.45 22.51 13.39
C ARG A 85 -14.32 23.22 14.41
N GLN A 86 -13.77 24.24 15.03
CA GLN A 86 -14.43 25.08 16.01
C GLN A 86 -14.44 26.53 15.53
N ASP A 87 -15.64 27.14 15.51
CA ASP A 87 -15.80 28.57 15.36
C ASP A 87 -15.47 29.23 16.71
N LEU A 88 -14.48 30.09 16.74
CA LEU A 88 -13.99 30.85 17.88
C LEU A 88 -14.39 32.32 17.80
N SER A 89 -15.40 32.68 17.02
CA SER A 89 -15.90 34.06 16.85
C SER A 89 -16.39 34.69 18.13
N SER A 90 -16.61 33.89 19.19
CA SER A 90 -16.89 34.40 20.54
C SER A 90 -15.68 35.10 21.20
N ILE A 91 -14.47 34.76 20.80
CA ILE A 91 -13.21 35.39 21.24
C ILE A 91 -12.95 36.63 20.40
N THR A 92 -12.90 36.45 19.07
CA THR A 92 -12.81 37.55 18.11
C THR A 92 -13.48 37.14 16.79
N LYS A 93 -14.24 38.09 16.20
CA LYS A 93 -15.00 37.83 14.98
C LYS A 93 -14.09 37.33 13.84
N GLY A 94 -14.46 36.22 13.25
CA GLY A 94 -13.74 35.62 12.14
C GLY A 94 -12.60 34.66 12.55
N LEU A 95 -12.42 34.42 13.86
CA LEU A 95 -11.47 33.43 14.35
C LEU A 95 -12.07 32.03 14.25
N GLY A 96 -11.27 31.07 13.81
CA GLY A 96 -11.57 29.66 13.77
C GLY A 96 -10.36 28.80 14.11
N GLY A 97 -10.60 27.57 14.43
CA GLY A 97 -9.52 26.61 14.63
C GLY A 97 -9.95 25.22 14.19
N SER A 98 -8.99 24.42 13.73
CA SER A 98 -9.28 23.03 13.40
C SER A 98 -8.14 22.11 13.77
N VAL A 99 -8.52 20.86 14.04
CA VAL A 99 -7.60 19.73 14.24
C VAL A 99 -8.04 18.62 13.33
N ARG A 100 -7.09 18.07 12.57
CA ARG A 100 -7.27 16.89 11.72
C ARG A 100 -6.31 15.80 12.13
N ILE A 101 -6.82 14.58 12.22
CA ILE A 101 -6.02 13.37 12.42
C ILE A 101 -6.38 12.42 11.29
N GLY A 102 -5.37 11.92 10.58
CA GLY A 102 -5.51 10.90 9.54
C GLY A 102 -4.64 9.69 9.88
N TYR A 103 -5.17 8.51 9.65
CA TYR A 103 -4.45 7.26 9.81
C TYR A 103 -4.68 6.37 8.59
N ASP A 104 -3.56 5.96 7.97
CA ASP A 104 -3.54 5.03 6.85
C ASP A 104 -2.80 3.78 7.26
N ASN A 105 -3.38 2.62 7.00
CA ASN A 105 -2.75 1.32 7.20
C ASN A 105 -2.97 0.44 5.97
N LEU A 106 -1.88 0.09 5.31
CA LEU A 106 -1.86 -0.83 4.17
C LEU A 106 -1.01 -2.03 4.55
N ALA A 107 -1.53 -3.22 4.33
CA ALA A 107 -0.80 -4.45 4.64
C ALA A 107 -1.10 -5.54 3.60
N SER A 108 -0.09 -6.33 3.27
CA SER A 108 -0.20 -7.51 2.41
C SER A 108 0.24 -8.73 3.20
N TYR A 109 -0.62 -9.73 3.19
CA TYR A 109 -0.41 -11.03 3.84
C TYR A 109 -0.46 -12.13 2.81
N TRP A 110 0.35 -13.16 3.02
CA TRP A 110 0.35 -14.38 2.22
C TRP A 110 0.09 -15.59 3.12
N GLU A 111 -0.75 -16.48 2.64
CA GLU A 111 -1.06 -17.77 3.26
C GLU A 111 -0.75 -18.86 2.23
N ASP A 112 0.27 -19.65 2.51
CA ASP A 112 0.65 -20.78 1.68
C ASP A 112 0.00 -22.06 2.22
N HIS A 113 -0.74 -22.75 1.36
CA HIS A 113 -1.36 -24.06 1.60
C HIS A 113 -0.75 -25.06 0.62
N ARG A 114 0.45 -25.54 0.95
CA ARG A 114 1.15 -26.50 0.09
C ARG A 114 0.69 -27.92 0.36
N ARG A 115 0.66 -28.70 -0.70
CA ARG A 115 0.32 -30.11 -0.67
C ARG A 115 1.39 -30.89 -1.43
N SER A 116 1.91 -31.94 -0.85
CA SER A 116 2.72 -32.93 -1.53
C SER A 116 1.90 -34.20 -1.77
N GLU A 117 2.07 -34.79 -2.93
CA GLU A 117 1.41 -36.04 -3.30
C GLU A 117 2.43 -37.02 -3.87
N LYS A 118 2.08 -38.31 -3.85
CA LYS A 118 2.86 -39.33 -4.54
C LYS A 118 2.83 -39.09 -6.04
N TYR A 119 3.94 -39.44 -6.67
CA TYR A 119 4.10 -39.44 -8.10
C TYR A 119 4.60 -40.81 -8.58
N GLY A 120 4.40 -41.10 -9.85
CA GLY A 120 4.80 -42.39 -10.38
C GLY A 120 4.89 -42.43 -11.89
N MET A 121 5.40 -43.54 -12.38
CA MET A 121 5.50 -43.84 -13.78
C MET A 121 5.46 -45.34 -13.99
N GLN A 122 4.85 -45.76 -15.09
CA GLN A 122 4.91 -47.12 -15.57
C GLN A 122 5.94 -47.21 -16.73
N SER A 123 6.90 -48.09 -16.59
CA SER A 123 7.93 -48.32 -17.60
C SER A 123 7.78 -49.70 -18.22
N VAL A 124 7.88 -49.78 -19.55
CA VAL A 124 7.88 -51.05 -20.26
C VAL A 124 9.23 -51.75 -20.04
N THR A 125 9.21 -52.98 -19.57
CA THR A 125 10.42 -53.76 -19.31
C THR A 125 10.64 -54.85 -20.33
N GLN A 126 9.62 -55.30 -21.03
CA GLN A 126 9.72 -56.28 -22.12
C GLN A 126 8.77 -55.94 -23.27
N TRP A 127 9.22 -56.34 -24.47
CA TRP A 127 8.48 -56.20 -25.69
C TRP A 127 8.36 -57.58 -26.37
N THR A 128 7.19 -57.98 -26.80
CA THR A 128 6.92 -59.23 -27.53
C THR A 128 6.19 -58.87 -28.81
N ASN A 129 6.79 -59.24 -29.95
CA ASN A 129 6.22 -58.97 -31.27
C ASN A 129 5.97 -57.47 -31.56
N GLY A 130 6.78 -56.58 -30.95
CA GLY A 130 6.63 -55.13 -31.14
C GLY A 130 5.63 -54.46 -30.19
N GLU A 131 4.95 -55.24 -29.33
CA GLU A 131 4.03 -54.73 -28.33
C GLU A 131 4.61 -54.85 -26.92
N PRO A 132 4.31 -53.89 -26.02
CA PRO A 132 4.71 -53.94 -24.61
C PRO A 132 4.10 -55.20 -23.92
N SER A 133 4.93 -56.04 -23.29
CA SER A 133 4.49 -57.29 -22.70
C SER A 133 4.78 -57.41 -21.20
N ALA A 134 5.66 -56.60 -20.67
CA ALA A 134 5.86 -56.49 -19.21
C ALA A 134 6.13 -55.04 -18.79
N PHE A 135 5.70 -54.72 -17.59
CA PHE A 135 5.79 -53.38 -17.04
C PHE A 135 6.39 -53.41 -15.63
N THR A 136 7.03 -52.35 -15.24
CA THR A 136 7.40 -52.08 -13.84
C THR A 136 6.86 -50.70 -13.44
N ASP A 137 6.35 -50.64 -12.22
CA ASP A 137 5.85 -49.42 -11.66
C ASP A 137 6.93 -48.75 -10.81
N PHE A 138 7.08 -47.47 -10.96
CA PHE A 138 7.86 -46.61 -10.08
C PHE A 138 6.90 -45.72 -9.28
N GLU A 139 7.11 -45.65 -7.97
CA GLU A 139 6.42 -44.71 -7.08
C GLU A 139 7.42 -43.96 -6.24
N GLY A 140 7.21 -42.67 -6.09
CA GLY A 140 8.01 -41.79 -5.24
C GLY A 140 7.18 -40.74 -4.54
N GLY A 141 7.85 -39.95 -3.72
CA GLY A 141 7.20 -38.90 -2.93
C GLY A 141 6.39 -39.40 -1.74
N SER A 142 5.85 -38.48 -1.01
CA SER A 142 4.97 -38.72 0.15
C SER A 142 3.80 -37.74 0.16
N VAL A 143 2.69 -38.17 0.72
CA VAL A 143 1.53 -37.28 0.94
C VAL A 143 1.78 -36.44 2.19
N GLY A 144 1.58 -35.14 2.06
CA GLY A 144 1.72 -34.21 3.17
C GLY A 144 1.09 -32.87 2.89
N THR A 145 0.84 -32.12 3.93
CA THR A 145 0.39 -30.73 3.86
C THR A 145 1.31 -29.84 4.66
N SER A 146 1.53 -28.63 4.21
CA SER A 146 2.29 -27.59 4.92
C SER A 146 1.57 -26.28 4.79
N GLU A 147 1.33 -25.62 5.91
CA GLU A 147 0.69 -24.33 5.98
C GLU A 147 1.62 -23.32 6.60
N SER A 148 1.66 -22.13 6.03
CA SER A 148 2.40 -21.01 6.57
C SER A 148 1.71 -19.69 6.24
N SER A 149 1.81 -18.72 7.15
CA SER A 149 1.32 -17.37 6.93
C SER A 149 2.46 -16.38 7.12
N LYS A 150 2.46 -15.32 6.32
CA LYS A 150 3.51 -14.32 6.31
C LYS A 150 2.94 -12.94 6.06
N LEU A 151 3.32 -11.96 6.89
CA LEU A 151 3.22 -10.55 6.55
C LEU A 151 4.28 -10.26 5.49
N ASP A 152 3.86 -9.88 4.29
CA ASP A 152 4.74 -9.54 3.19
C ASP A 152 5.29 -8.12 3.36
N TRP A 153 4.39 -7.16 3.47
CA TRP A 153 4.74 -5.78 3.77
C TRP A 153 3.61 -5.08 4.51
N GLN A 154 3.97 -4.02 5.23
CA GLN A 154 3.04 -3.13 5.90
C GLN A 154 3.54 -1.69 5.78
N TYR A 155 2.61 -0.77 5.55
CA TYR A 155 2.80 0.66 5.61
C TYR A 155 1.78 1.27 6.55
N ARG A 156 2.23 2.10 7.48
CA ARG A 156 1.38 2.87 8.40
C ARG A 156 1.77 4.32 8.31
N SER A 157 0.79 5.19 8.20
CA SER A 157 0.98 6.64 8.23
C SER A 157 0.02 7.27 9.22
N LEU A 158 0.55 8.13 10.07
CA LEU A 158 -0.23 8.98 10.95
C LEU A 158 0.02 10.42 10.53
N ASN A 159 -1.07 11.14 10.23
CA ASN A 159 -1.04 12.54 9.87
C ASN A 159 -1.80 13.33 10.94
N PHE A 160 -1.16 14.32 11.50
CA PHE A 160 -1.76 15.28 12.41
C PHE A 160 -1.62 16.68 11.84
N GLN A 161 -2.69 17.46 11.87
CA GLN A 161 -2.69 18.86 11.49
C GLN A 161 -3.51 19.66 12.50
N ALA A 162 -2.98 20.77 12.95
CA ALA A 162 -3.69 21.76 13.74
C ALA A 162 -3.49 23.13 13.12
N ASN A 163 -4.56 23.91 13.04
CA ASN A 163 -4.46 25.29 12.60
C ASN A 163 -5.44 26.20 13.37
N VAL A 164 -5.02 27.46 13.48
CA VAL A 164 -5.86 28.57 13.90
C VAL A 164 -5.87 29.57 12.77
N ASP A 165 -7.04 29.95 12.30
CA ASP A 165 -7.24 30.87 11.20
C ASP A 165 -8.12 32.06 11.61
N TRP A 166 -7.78 33.21 11.07
CA TRP A 166 -8.52 34.44 11.26
C TRP A 166 -8.84 35.08 9.92
N ASN A 167 -10.11 35.29 9.66
CA ASN A 167 -10.61 35.89 8.42
C ASN A 167 -11.45 37.12 8.77
N ARG A 168 -11.06 38.27 8.28
CA ARG A 168 -11.72 39.52 8.58
C ARG A 168 -11.71 40.49 7.41
N ASN A 169 -12.88 41.09 7.16
CA ASN A 169 -13.05 42.19 6.23
C ASN A 169 -13.26 43.50 7.00
N PHE A 170 -12.55 44.56 6.61
CA PHE A 170 -12.61 45.92 7.20
C PHE A 170 -12.87 46.95 6.08
N GLY A 171 -14.07 46.94 5.52
CA GLY A 171 -14.44 47.79 4.41
C GLY A 171 -13.68 47.40 3.13
N LYS A 172 -12.66 48.14 2.71
CA LYS A 172 -11.86 47.85 1.54
C LYS A 172 -10.70 46.86 1.78
N HIS A 173 -10.48 46.48 3.04
CA HIS A 173 -9.38 45.62 3.44
C HIS A 173 -9.90 44.22 3.72
N ASP A 174 -9.31 43.22 3.08
CA ASP A 174 -9.53 41.80 3.32
C ASP A 174 -8.26 41.20 3.91
N LEU A 175 -8.41 40.52 5.04
CA LEU A 175 -7.28 39.89 5.72
C LEU A 175 -7.65 38.46 6.10
N TYR A 176 -6.83 37.53 5.64
CA TYR A 176 -6.82 36.15 6.10
C TYR A 176 -5.45 35.83 6.67
N SER A 177 -5.38 35.27 7.86
CA SER A 177 -4.14 34.83 8.48
C SER A 177 -4.32 33.46 9.12
N MET A 178 -3.33 32.59 9.02
CA MET A 178 -3.38 31.24 9.55
C MET A 178 -2.04 30.84 10.15
N LEU A 179 -2.10 30.29 11.37
CA LEU A 179 -1.02 29.52 11.96
C LEU A 179 -1.30 28.03 11.76
N LEU A 180 -0.32 27.29 11.31
CA LEU A 180 -0.43 25.88 10.96
C LEU A 180 0.67 25.08 11.64
N TYR A 181 0.33 23.91 12.16
CA TYR A 181 1.27 22.88 12.53
C TYR A 181 0.86 21.56 11.90
N THR A 182 1.82 20.83 11.31
CA THR A 182 1.60 19.48 10.79
C THR A 182 2.68 18.53 11.31
N TYR A 183 2.26 17.32 11.59
CA TYR A 183 3.14 16.21 11.93
C TYR A 183 2.74 15.01 11.09
N LYS A 184 3.71 14.42 10.39
CA LYS A 184 3.52 13.19 9.64
C LYS A 184 4.52 12.15 10.13
N TYR A 185 4.01 10.98 10.43
CA TYR A 185 4.76 9.80 10.83
C TYR A 185 4.51 8.69 9.80
N ASP A 186 5.57 8.16 9.20
CA ASP A 186 5.54 7.06 8.25
C ASP A 186 6.37 5.89 8.79
N ASP A 187 5.75 4.72 8.86
CA ASP A 187 6.38 3.48 9.26
C ASP A 187 6.21 2.43 8.16
N ARG A 188 7.30 1.77 7.78
CA ARG A 188 7.32 0.75 6.73
C ARG A 188 7.98 -0.51 7.27
N ASN A 189 7.36 -1.64 7.01
CA ASN A 189 7.93 -2.93 7.36
C ASN A 189 9.32 -3.11 6.72
N GLY A 190 10.28 -3.60 7.50
CA GLY A 190 11.65 -3.84 7.05
C GLY A 190 12.57 -2.62 7.05
N VAL A 191 12.09 -1.45 7.49
CA VAL A 191 12.90 -0.25 7.67
C VAL A 191 13.16 -0.04 9.16
N ASN A 192 14.43 0.03 9.55
CA ASN A 192 14.84 0.17 10.96
C ASN A 192 14.57 1.58 11.53
N VAL A 193 14.31 2.56 10.66
CA VAL A 193 14.09 3.95 11.06
C VAL A 193 12.76 4.44 10.49
N THR A 194 11.85 4.74 11.39
CA THR A 194 10.61 5.42 11.04
C THR A 194 10.89 6.85 10.59
N LEU A 195 10.15 7.31 9.59
CA LEU A 195 10.28 8.66 9.09
C LEU A 195 9.23 9.56 9.73
N PHE A 196 9.63 10.69 10.27
CA PHE A 196 8.70 11.74 10.61
C PHE A 196 9.11 13.09 10.02
N THR A 197 8.12 13.87 9.67
CA THR A 197 8.25 15.25 9.22
C THR A 197 7.30 16.15 10.02
N GLN A 198 7.78 17.36 10.30
CA GLN A 198 7.02 18.38 11.01
C GLN A 198 7.09 19.69 10.24
N ASN A 199 5.99 20.41 10.21
CA ASN A 199 5.99 21.77 9.68
C ASN A 199 5.22 22.66 10.64
N ALA A 200 5.78 23.84 10.89
CA ALA A 200 5.11 24.92 11.60
C ALA A 200 5.15 26.16 10.72
N GLY A 201 4.04 26.81 10.51
CA GLY A 201 4.00 27.90 9.56
C GLY A 201 2.98 28.98 9.88
N TRP A 202 3.25 30.13 9.30
CA TRP A 202 2.36 31.26 9.28
C TRP A 202 2.13 31.68 7.83
N TYR A 203 0.85 31.79 7.46
CA TYR A 203 0.39 32.30 6.16
C TYR A 203 -0.49 33.52 6.39
N THR A 204 -0.31 34.55 5.59
CA THR A 204 -1.16 35.75 5.58
C THR A 204 -1.44 36.16 4.16
N HIS A 205 -2.69 36.37 3.85
CA HIS A 205 -3.21 36.98 2.63
C HIS A 205 -3.87 38.32 2.96
N TYR A 206 -3.46 39.37 2.28
CA TYR A 206 -4.04 40.69 2.41
C TYR A 206 -4.52 41.20 1.07
N GLY A 207 -5.77 41.64 1.00
CA GLY A 207 -6.39 42.28 -0.15
C GLY A 207 -6.81 43.71 0.15
N TYR A 208 -6.63 44.58 -0.82
CA TYR A 208 -7.12 45.95 -0.75
C TYR A 208 -7.97 46.30 -1.96
N ASP A 209 -9.21 46.70 -1.73
CA ASP A 209 -10.23 47.18 -2.69
C ASP A 209 -10.43 46.22 -3.87
N ASN A 210 -10.20 44.91 -3.68
CA ASN A 210 -10.19 43.89 -4.72
C ASN A 210 -9.24 44.19 -5.89
N ARG A 211 -8.19 44.98 -5.68
CA ARG A 211 -7.23 45.41 -6.69
C ARG A 211 -5.83 44.95 -6.39
N TYR A 212 -5.38 45.12 -5.16
CA TYR A 212 -4.01 44.84 -4.74
C TYR A 212 -4.02 43.70 -3.74
N PHE A 213 -3.15 42.73 -3.94
CA PHE A 213 -3.05 41.59 -3.05
C PHE A 213 -1.58 41.34 -2.67
N ALA A 214 -1.38 40.96 -1.43
CA ALA A 214 -0.08 40.56 -0.92
C ALA A 214 -0.21 39.26 -0.12
N ASP A 215 0.64 38.30 -0.41
CA ASP A 215 0.76 37.03 0.29
C ASP A 215 2.10 36.95 1.00
N PHE A 216 2.08 36.47 2.22
CA PHE A 216 3.27 36.16 2.98
C PHE A 216 3.14 34.77 3.58
N THR A 217 4.17 33.96 3.42
CA THR A 217 4.28 32.66 4.09
C THR A 217 5.66 32.53 4.73
N LEU A 218 5.67 32.10 5.98
CA LEU A 218 6.89 31.67 6.66
C LEU A 218 6.65 30.24 7.16
N MET A 219 7.34 29.27 6.58
CA MET A 219 7.25 27.86 6.94
C MET A 219 8.57 27.39 7.54
N PHE A 220 8.49 26.68 8.65
CA PHE A 220 9.60 25.93 9.22
C PHE A 220 9.32 24.45 9.03
N SER A 221 10.22 23.75 8.36
CA SER A 221 10.09 22.32 8.08
C SER A 221 11.22 21.55 8.76
N ALA A 222 10.88 20.40 9.35
CA ALA A 222 11.82 19.51 10.01
C ALA A 222 11.60 18.06 9.63
N SER A 223 12.67 17.28 9.57
CA SER A 223 12.66 15.84 9.36
C SER A 223 13.69 15.15 10.24
N ASN A 224 13.40 13.93 10.69
CA ASN A 224 14.38 13.12 11.42
C ASN A 224 15.52 12.58 10.53
N LYS A 225 15.48 12.84 9.23
CA LYS A 225 16.61 12.58 8.32
C LYS A 225 17.74 13.62 8.46
N LEU A 226 17.43 14.75 9.08
CA LEU A 226 18.39 15.85 9.30
C LEU A 226 18.99 15.78 10.70
N ASP A 227 20.16 16.38 10.86
CA ASP A 227 20.83 16.48 12.15
C ASP A 227 19.89 17.11 13.22
N PRO A 228 19.80 16.53 14.43
CA PRO A 228 18.92 17.05 15.49
C PRO A 228 19.09 18.53 15.82
N ASN A 229 20.30 19.07 15.69
CA ASN A 229 20.61 20.46 16.05
C ASN A 229 20.27 21.47 14.94
N SER A 230 20.08 21.01 13.68
CA SER A 230 19.83 21.87 12.52
C SER A 230 18.68 21.38 11.62
N ARG A 231 17.75 20.62 12.20
CA ARG A 231 16.67 20.00 11.41
C ARG A 231 15.57 20.95 10.98
N TRP A 232 15.43 22.10 11.61
CA TRP A 232 14.38 23.09 11.28
C TRP A 232 14.90 24.08 10.25
N LEU A 233 14.30 24.05 9.06
CA LEU A 233 14.66 24.89 7.92
C LEU A 233 13.56 25.91 7.66
N PRO A 234 13.85 27.23 7.70
CA PRO A 234 12.91 28.27 7.34
C PRO A 234 12.76 28.39 5.81
N ALA A 235 11.54 28.60 5.36
CA ALA A 235 11.19 28.84 3.95
C ALA A 235 10.23 30.03 3.87
N PRO A 236 10.73 31.27 3.79
CA PRO A 236 9.90 32.45 3.57
C PRO A 236 9.48 32.55 2.09
N THR A 237 8.23 32.98 1.86
CA THR A 237 7.70 33.26 0.52
C THR A 237 6.87 34.54 0.55
N VAL A 238 7.00 35.37 -0.47
CA VAL A 238 6.23 36.60 -0.67
C VAL A 238 5.63 36.59 -2.07
N GLY A 239 4.36 36.94 -2.17
CA GLY A 239 3.63 37.12 -3.42
C GLY A 239 2.97 38.50 -3.47
N LEU A 240 2.96 39.13 -4.63
CA LEU A 240 2.23 40.37 -4.89
C LEU A 240 1.41 40.21 -6.15
N SER A 241 0.19 40.74 -6.15
CA SER A 241 -0.73 40.66 -7.29
C SER A 241 -1.53 41.96 -7.43
N TRP A 242 -1.80 42.34 -8.67
CA TRP A 242 -2.59 43.52 -9.03
C TRP A 242 -3.64 43.15 -10.09
N VAL A 243 -4.89 43.47 -9.83
CA VAL A 243 -6.01 43.28 -10.75
C VAL A 243 -6.27 44.59 -11.50
N ILE A 244 -5.61 44.76 -12.64
CA ILE A 244 -5.62 45.98 -13.42
C ILE A 244 -7.04 46.31 -13.92
N SER A 245 -7.85 45.27 -14.26
CA SER A 245 -9.22 45.45 -14.73
C SER A 245 -10.18 46.11 -13.71
N ASN A 246 -9.76 46.20 -12.44
CA ASN A 246 -10.55 46.84 -11.39
C ASN A 246 -10.15 48.30 -11.18
N GLU A 247 -9.23 48.83 -11.98
CA GLU A 247 -8.82 50.24 -11.92
C GLU A 247 -9.80 51.17 -12.66
N ALA A 248 -9.90 52.40 -12.16
CA ALA A 248 -10.84 53.40 -12.70
C ALA A 248 -10.49 53.88 -14.11
N PHE A 249 -9.27 53.58 -14.60
CA PHE A 249 -8.82 53.95 -15.96
C PHE A 249 -9.09 52.87 -17.02
N MET A 250 -9.57 51.69 -16.58
CA MET A 250 -10.01 50.59 -17.46
C MET A 250 -11.52 50.63 -17.69
#